data_ca82e7cf0bd5e61eb337b11706d5c59e
#
_entry.id   ca82e7cf0bd5e61eb337b11706d5c59e
#
_cell.length_a   1.000
_cell.length_b   1.000
_cell.length_c   1.000
_cell.angle_alpha   90.00
_cell.angle_beta   90.00
_cell.angle_gamma   90.00
#
_symmetry.space_group_name_H-M   'P 1'
#
loop_
_entity.id
_entity.type
_entity.pdbx_description
1 polymer ?
#
loop_
_entity_poly.entity_id
_entity_poly.type
_entity_poly.pdbx_seq_one_letter_code
_entity_poly.pdbx_strand_id
1 'polypeptide(L)'
;MFMEIREGSTVENCLVHYDYKEPDGPNELLPEVVLAAQFTGPTTATWNVGGALYFYTCSQYRDLPGMFRDVPGGREYNRLRTTTYSIYQYDLLNDSRVWKTFRTKMTMNNVKGAASLGYTAGKDLGLMYIFNQPGDDRFEGVRHNDAMKNNINELDHNSKVGTTFVFFPKGTKREDAPMDKVANNDGRKYFSMNTKYVDGSRESIADSHCFRDGIIARSVEDYFFKAEAQLRKGDYAGATATLNVVRDRAAWKAGEDREEHRDGGQSWDGTTGAQAPGVSSYCNRSSYYESNNLALGSLNAQASSLHLNGPINVVANLPAEDQWIVKTLGVSGDKDVALCFLLNEKSREMSLELVRWVDLARTKTLVSRVKAFNEDAAPNIQERHLLRPIPQQFLNVLQKDGRALTADEKQAMQNPGY
;
A
#
# COMPACT_ATOMS: atom_id res chain seq x y z
N MET A 1 10.22 -0.34 0.42
CA MET A 1 11.04 0.11 1.54
C MET A 1 12.02 -0.97 1.84
N PHE A 2 13.28 -0.65 1.91
CA PHE A 2 14.30 -1.61 2.19
C PHE A 2 15.19 -1.06 3.20
N MET A 3 15.38 -1.88 4.13
CA MET A 3 16.28 -1.63 5.22
C MET A 3 17.41 -2.57 5.09
N GLU A 4 18.60 -2.13 5.35
CA GLU A 4 19.69 -3.01 5.61
C GLU A 4 19.29 -3.94 6.76
N ILE A 5 19.48 -5.22 6.55
CA ILE A 5 19.31 -6.20 7.61
C ILE A 5 20.38 -5.94 8.63
N ARG A 6 20.03 -5.43 9.80
CA ARG A 6 20.96 -5.37 10.90
C ARG A 6 21.34 -6.79 11.31
N GLU A 7 22.56 -6.94 11.75
CA GLU A 7 23.02 -8.20 12.32
C GLU A 7 22.02 -8.66 13.40
N GLY A 8 21.44 -9.86 13.24
CA GLY A 8 20.39 -10.38 14.11
C GLY A 8 18.95 -10.03 13.72
N SER A 9 18.74 -9.24 12.63
CA SER A 9 17.40 -8.96 12.11
C SER A 9 16.98 -10.04 11.11
N THR A 10 15.70 -10.38 11.10
CA THR A 10 15.13 -11.24 10.06
C THR A 10 14.74 -10.40 8.82
N VAL A 11 14.59 -11.05 7.68
CA VAL A 11 14.17 -10.37 6.44
C VAL A 11 12.80 -9.72 6.63
N GLU A 12 11.92 -10.34 7.38
CA GLU A 12 10.59 -9.83 7.72
C GLU A 12 10.66 -8.52 8.51
N ASN A 13 11.63 -8.41 9.40
CA ASN A 13 11.85 -7.20 10.17
C ASN A 13 12.29 -6.02 9.32
N CYS A 14 12.94 -6.28 8.20
CA CYS A 14 13.54 -5.24 7.38
C CYS A 14 12.55 -4.38 6.60
N LEU A 15 11.34 -4.86 6.37
CA LEU A 15 10.40 -4.14 5.52
C LEU A 15 9.38 -3.31 6.28
N VAL A 16 9.15 -3.67 7.51
CA VAL A 16 8.03 -3.13 8.26
C VAL A 16 8.46 -2.59 9.61
N HIS A 17 9.57 -3.08 10.13
CA HIS A 17 10.08 -2.62 11.39
C HIS A 17 10.90 -1.36 11.25
N TYR A 18 10.22 -0.32 11.54
CA TYR A 18 10.81 0.76 12.26
C TYR A 18 10.53 0.53 13.73
N ASP A 19 11.51 0.19 14.51
CA ASP A 19 11.34 0.07 15.96
C ASP A 19 11.32 1.47 16.56
N TYR A 20 10.12 1.95 16.85
CA TYR A 20 9.89 3.31 17.34
C TYR A 20 9.92 3.45 18.85
N LYS A 21 10.53 2.53 19.53
CA LYS A 21 10.71 2.65 20.98
C LYS A 21 11.71 3.73 21.39
N GLU A 22 12.54 4.14 20.44
CA GLU A 22 13.56 5.17 20.69
C GLU A 22 13.09 6.49 20.06
N PRO A 23 13.21 7.62 20.75
CA PRO A 23 12.90 8.94 20.21
C PRO A 23 13.69 9.27 18.93
N ASP A 24 14.90 8.73 18.84
CA ASP A 24 15.81 8.86 17.72
C ASP A 24 15.66 7.62 16.81
N GLY A 25 14.48 7.42 16.31
CA GLY A 25 14.07 6.20 15.62
C GLY A 25 15.07 5.67 14.58
N PRO A 26 15.07 4.36 14.34
CA PRO A 26 16.07 3.71 13.49
C PRO A 26 16.08 4.17 12.03
N ASN A 27 15.13 4.97 11.60
CA ASN A 27 15.12 5.53 10.24
C ASN A 27 16.35 6.36 9.91
N GLU A 28 16.90 7.08 10.89
CA GLU A 28 18.08 7.91 10.70
C GLU A 28 19.33 7.09 10.41
N LEU A 29 19.33 5.83 10.82
CA LEU A 29 20.46 4.92 10.70
C LEU A 29 20.35 3.98 9.49
N LEU A 30 19.30 4.11 8.68
CA LEU A 30 19.12 3.28 7.51
C LEU A 30 19.87 3.87 6.32
N PRO A 31 20.84 3.16 5.75
CA PRO A 31 21.63 3.67 4.63
C PRO A 31 20.81 3.95 3.38
N GLU A 32 19.60 3.45 3.32
CA GLU A 32 18.66 3.69 2.22
C GLU A 32 17.93 5.04 2.34
N VAL A 33 17.80 5.60 3.53
CA VAL A 33 17.13 6.89 3.74
C VAL A 33 18.09 8.02 3.42
N VAL A 34 17.74 8.81 2.41
CA VAL A 34 18.53 9.98 1.98
C VAL A 34 18.05 11.23 2.72
N LEU A 35 16.74 11.35 2.90
CA LEU A 35 16.14 12.50 3.57
C LEU A 35 14.85 12.07 4.29
N ALA A 36 14.73 12.45 5.55
CA ALA A 36 13.52 12.24 6.34
C ALA A 36 13.11 13.53 7.07
N ALA A 37 11.80 13.69 7.29
CA ALA A 37 11.26 14.64 8.24
C ALA A 37 11.21 13.96 9.61
N GLN A 38 11.99 14.45 10.55
CA GLN A 38 12.15 13.86 11.87
C GLN A 38 11.11 14.38 12.87
N PHE A 39 10.60 13.48 13.70
CA PHE A 39 9.69 13.79 14.79
C PHE A 39 10.28 13.29 16.11
N THR A 40 10.40 14.18 17.08
CA THR A 40 11.08 13.90 18.36
C THR A 40 10.17 13.32 19.45
N GLY A 41 9.00 12.82 19.08
CA GLY A 41 8.09 12.14 19.99
C GLY A 41 6.94 13.00 20.53
N PRO A 42 6.12 12.44 21.43
CA PRO A 42 4.84 13.03 21.85
C PRO A 42 4.97 14.35 22.58
N THR A 43 6.08 14.57 23.28
CA THR A 43 6.28 15.80 24.10
C THR A 43 6.48 17.06 23.27
N THR A 44 6.81 16.93 22.01
CA THR A 44 7.03 18.05 21.08
C THR A 44 5.93 18.19 20.04
N ALA A 45 5.04 17.20 19.95
CA ALA A 45 3.97 17.21 18.98
C ALA A 45 2.80 18.09 19.47
N THR A 46 2.48 19.08 18.69
CA THR A 46 1.26 19.87 18.81
C THR A 46 0.29 19.46 17.71
N TRP A 47 -0.93 19.98 17.74
CA TRP A 47 -1.95 19.72 16.68
C TRP A 47 -1.47 19.91 15.25
N ASN A 48 -0.40 20.63 15.05
CA ASN A 48 0.17 20.94 13.73
C ASN A 48 1.50 20.22 13.44
N VAL A 49 1.96 19.38 14.36
CA VAL A 49 3.24 18.70 14.26
C VAL A 49 3.01 17.20 14.49
N GLY A 50 3.43 16.39 13.55
CA GLY A 50 3.24 14.94 13.56
C GLY A 50 2.68 14.39 12.24
N GLY A 51 2.98 13.14 11.92
CA GLY A 51 2.54 12.47 10.72
C GLY A 51 1.08 12.02 10.81
N ALA A 52 0.22 12.47 9.89
CA ALA A 52 -1.16 11.97 9.78
C ALA A 52 -1.35 10.95 8.66
N LEU A 53 -0.30 10.65 7.90
CA LEU A 53 -0.39 9.82 6.69
C LEU A 53 -0.89 8.41 7.01
N TYR A 54 -0.50 7.85 8.14
CA TYR A 54 -1.01 6.57 8.61
C TYR A 54 -2.54 6.55 8.67
N PHE A 55 -3.15 7.56 9.27
CA PHE A 55 -4.60 7.63 9.44
C PHE A 55 -5.35 7.76 8.13
N TYR A 56 -4.75 8.45 7.15
CA TYR A 56 -5.34 8.55 5.82
C TYR A 56 -5.45 7.19 5.12
N THR A 57 -4.55 6.27 5.44
CA THR A 57 -4.54 4.91 4.89
C THR A 57 -5.33 3.91 5.73
N CYS A 58 -5.87 4.30 6.89
CA CYS A 58 -6.67 3.43 7.73
C CYS A 58 -8.09 3.29 7.21
N SER A 59 -8.54 2.05 7.06
CA SER A 59 -9.92 1.69 6.71
C SER A 59 -10.85 1.78 7.94
N GLN A 60 -12.16 1.67 7.73
CA GLN A 60 -13.19 1.78 8.77
C GLN A 60 -13.32 0.50 9.62
N TYR A 61 -12.23 -0.17 9.94
CA TYR A 61 -12.19 -1.48 10.59
C TYR A 61 -12.97 -1.57 11.90
N ARG A 62 -13.02 -0.50 12.68
CA ARG A 62 -13.67 -0.48 14.00
C ARG A 62 -15.19 -0.67 13.95
N ASP A 63 -15.81 -0.41 12.80
CA ASP A 63 -17.26 -0.57 12.64
C ASP A 63 -17.64 -2.03 12.38
N LEU A 64 -16.65 -2.91 12.20
CA LEU A 64 -16.89 -4.33 12.01
C LEU A 64 -17.24 -5.02 13.34
N PRO A 65 -18.03 -6.10 13.30
CA PRO A 65 -18.41 -6.85 14.49
C PRO A 65 -17.18 -7.36 15.27
N GLY A 66 -17.15 -7.15 16.58
CA GLY A 66 -16.05 -7.58 17.43
C GLY A 66 -14.81 -6.70 17.38
N MET A 67 -14.85 -5.60 16.63
CA MET A 67 -13.74 -4.66 16.50
C MET A 67 -13.96 -3.39 17.33
N PHE A 68 -12.84 -2.77 17.69
CA PHE A 68 -12.80 -1.49 18.38
C PHE A 68 -11.55 -0.73 17.91
N ARG A 69 -11.55 0.61 17.99
CA ARG A 69 -10.36 1.38 17.68
C ARG A 69 -9.28 1.14 18.75
N ASP A 70 -8.06 0.88 18.30
CA ASP A 70 -6.90 0.76 19.16
C ASP A 70 -5.68 1.49 18.56
N VAL A 71 -4.56 1.42 19.25
CA VAL A 71 -3.33 2.09 18.80
C VAL A 71 -2.78 1.44 17.54
N PRO A 72 -2.55 0.13 17.46
CA PRO A 72 -2.00 -0.49 16.26
C PRO A 72 -2.96 -0.49 15.07
N GLY A 73 -4.27 -0.42 15.28
CA GLY A 73 -5.26 -0.28 14.21
C GLY A 73 -5.30 1.11 13.59
N GLY A 74 -4.96 2.13 14.36
CA GLY A 74 -4.97 3.51 13.91
C GLY A 74 -6.34 4.19 13.95
N ARG A 75 -6.37 5.48 13.58
CA ARG A 75 -7.62 6.25 13.42
C ARG A 75 -8.08 6.21 11.98
N GLU A 76 -9.32 5.85 11.78
CA GLU A 76 -9.93 5.60 10.47
C GLU A 76 -10.32 6.91 9.77
N TYR A 77 -9.37 7.55 9.08
CA TYR A 77 -9.68 8.71 8.25
C TYR A 77 -10.19 8.33 6.87
N ASN A 78 -9.89 7.12 6.40
CA ASN A 78 -10.43 6.53 5.18
C ASN A 78 -10.30 7.47 3.95
N ARG A 79 -9.12 8.04 3.72
CA ARG A 79 -8.90 9.03 2.67
C ARG A 79 -8.03 8.56 1.52
N LEU A 80 -7.13 7.60 1.77
CA LEU A 80 -6.26 7.00 0.77
C LEU A 80 -6.54 5.51 0.71
N ARG A 81 -7.35 5.11 -0.22
CA ARG A 81 -7.80 3.75 -0.40
C ARG A 81 -6.87 2.95 -1.30
N THR A 82 -6.59 1.71 -0.90
CA THR A 82 -5.99 0.70 -1.77
C THR A 82 -6.99 0.35 -2.88
N THR A 83 -6.57 0.47 -4.13
CA THR A 83 -7.36 0.07 -5.30
C THR A 83 -7.02 -1.35 -5.73
N THR A 84 -7.90 -1.96 -6.51
CA THR A 84 -7.65 -3.27 -7.11
C THR A 84 -6.37 -3.27 -7.95
N TYR A 85 -6.13 -2.20 -8.74
CA TYR A 85 -4.88 -2.04 -9.48
C TYR A 85 -3.65 -2.08 -8.58
N SER A 86 -3.68 -1.42 -7.41
CA SER A 86 -2.53 -1.37 -6.51
C SER A 86 -2.14 -2.74 -5.94
N ILE A 87 -3.06 -3.70 -5.94
CA ILE A 87 -2.80 -5.08 -5.54
C ILE A 87 -2.35 -5.91 -6.75
N TYR A 88 -3.08 -5.84 -7.85
CA TYR A 88 -2.87 -6.72 -9.01
C TYR A 88 -1.73 -6.34 -9.94
N GLN A 89 -1.04 -5.25 -9.67
CA GLN A 89 0.22 -4.94 -10.32
C GLN A 89 1.39 -5.82 -9.84
N TYR A 90 1.21 -6.58 -8.74
CA TYR A 90 2.23 -7.47 -8.20
C TYR A 90 2.05 -8.91 -8.70
N ASP A 91 3.15 -9.65 -8.76
CA ASP A 91 3.12 -11.10 -8.69
C ASP A 91 2.74 -11.48 -7.26
N LEU A 92 1.47 -11.84 -7.06
CA LEU A 92 0.92 -12.14 -5.73
C LEU A 92 1.55 -13.36 -5.07
N LEU A 93 2.24 -14.20 -5.85
CA LEU A 93 2.90 -15.40 -5.36
C LEU A 93 4.35 -15.14 -4.92
N ASN A 94 5.09 -14.34 -5.69
CA ASN A 94 6.54 -14.26 -5.57
C ASN A 94 7.06 -12.91 -5.09
N ASP A 95 6.25 -11.85 -5.16
CA ASP A 95 6.67 -10.51 -4.73
C ASP A 95 6.44 -10.32 -3.24
N SER A 96 7.51 -10.32 -2.45
CA SER A 96 7.43 -10.19 -1.01
C SER A 96 6.83 -8.85 -0.54
N ARG A 97 6.82 -7.85 -1.41
CA ARG A 97 6.20 -6.55 -1.10
C ARG A 97 4.70 -6.65 -0.89
N VAL A 98 4.04 -7.68 -1.41
CA VAL A 98 2.59 -7.88 -1.23
C VAL A 98 2.24 -8.07 0.24
N TRP A 99 2.75 -9.17 0.84
CA TRP A 99 2.43 -9.50 2.23
C TRP A 99 3.15 -8.64 3.27
N LYS A 100 4.17 -7.88 2.83
CA LYS A 100 4.89 -6.93 3.68
C LYS A 100 4.35 -5.50 3.60
N THR A 101 3.53 -5.19 2.63
CA THR A 101 2.97 -3.84 2.43
C THR A 101 1.52 -3.75 2.86
N PHE A 102 0.74 -4.80 2.63
CA PHE A 102 -0.70 -4.78 2.88
C PHE A 102 -1.04 -5.53 4.17
N ARG A 103 -1.71 -4.85 5.08
CA ARG A 103 -2.31 -5.49 6.23
C ARG A 103 -3.52 -6.28 5.77
N THR A 104 -3.48 -7.61 5.95
CA THR A 104 -4.51 -8.50 5.47
C THR A 104 -5.31 -9.18 6.56
N LYS A 105 -4.83 -9.17 7.81
CA LYS A 105 -5.52 -9.75 8.97
C LYS A 105 -5.50 -8.79 10.15
N MET A 106 -6.62 -8.70 10.86
CA MET A 106 -6.75 -7.97 12.12
C MET A 106 -7.53 -8.79 13.12
N THR A 107 -6.96 -8.96 14.32
CA THR A 107 -7.56 -9.70 15.42
C THR A 107 -8.73 -8.92 16.03
N MET A 108 -9.79 -9.61 16.46
CA MET A 108 -10.84 -8.99 17.27
C MET A 108 -10.27 -8.45 18.57
N ASN A 109 -10.60 -7.24 18.91
CA ASN A 109 -10.09 -6.54 20.08
C ASN A 109 -11.18 -5.98 21.00
N ASN A 110 -12.45 -6.10 20.62
CA ASN A 110 -13.58 -5.77 21.48
C ASN A 110 -14.03 -7.04 22.24
N VAL A 111 -13.59 -7.17 23.50
CA VAL A 111 -13.81 -8.38 24.31
C VAL A 111 -15.30 -8.73 24.45
N LYS A 112 -16.13 -7.74 24.80
CA LYS A 112 -17.59 -7.94 24.96
C LYS A 112 -18.27 -8.18 23.63
N GLY A 113 -17.90 -7.41 22.61
CA GLY A 113 -18.44 -7.56 21.26
C GLY A 113 -18.11 -8.91 20.66
N ALA A 114 -16.88 -9.39 20.76
CA ALA A 114 -16.46 -10.69 20.29
C ALA A 114 -17.20 -11.82 21.01
N ALA A 115 -17.26 -11.78 22.34
CA ALA A 115 -17.91 -12.81 23.15
C ALA A 115 -19.42 -12.92 22.82
N SER A 116 -20.12 -11.81 22.60
CA SER A 116 -21.53 -11.81 22.21
C SER A 116 -21.81 -12.47 20.85
N LEU A 117 -20.80 -12.57 20.02
CA LEU A 117 -20.85 -13.21 18.69
C LEU A 117 -20.29 -14.62 18.69
N GLY A 118 -19.82 -15.15 19.83
CA GLY A 118 -19.21 -16.46 19.94
C GLY A 118 -17.75 -16.52 19.47
N TYR A 119 -17.05 -15.39 19.49
CA TYR A 119 -15.64 -15.24 19.16
C TYR A 119 -14.81 -14.91 20.39
N THR A 120 -13.51 -15.08 20.29
CA THR A 120 -12.53 -14.77 21.35
C THR A 120 -11.63 -13.62 20.87
N ALA A 121 -11.73 -12.48 21.53
CA ALA A 121 -10.84 -11.34 21.29
C ALA A 121 -9.38 -11.73 21.61
N GLY A 122 -8.45 -11.21 20.81
CA GLY A 122 -7.02 -11.56 20.90
C GLY A 122 -6.64 -12.89 20.21
N LYS A 123 -7.64 -13.69 19.79
CA LYS A 123 -7.44 -14.95 19.08
C LYS A 123 -8.11 -14.95 17.70
N ASP A 124 -9.42 -14.71 17.67
CA ASP A 124 -10.19 -14.77 16.44
C ASP A 124 -10.03 -13.47 15.64
N LEU A 125 -10.13 -13.58 14.31
CA LEU A 125 -9.99 -12.46 13.42
C LEU A 125 -11.33 -11.70 13.29
N GLY A 126 -11.26 -10.38 13.41
CA GLY A 126 -12.37 -9.49 13.07
C GLY A 126 -12.43 -9.20 11.58
N LEU A 127 -11.28 -9.24 10.92
CA LEU A 127 -11.13 -8.84 9.54
C LEU A 127 -10.06 -9.66 8.85
N MET A 128 -10.36 -10.13 7.64
CA MET A 128 -9.39 -10.72 6.71
C MET A 128 -9.64 -10.18 5.30
N TYR A 129 -8.55 -9.82 4.61
CA TYR A 129 -8.54 -9.52 3.18
C TYR A 129 -7.91 -10.67 2.41
N ILE A 130 -8.57 -11.14 1.38
CA ILE A 130 -8.05 -12.16 0.47
C ILE A 130 -7.83 -11.51 -0.89
N PHE A 131 -6.60 -11.61 -1.38
CA PHE A 131 -6.22 -11.18 -2.73
C PHE A 131 -6.34 -12.37 -3.66
N ASN A 132 -7.57 -12.67 -4.06
CA ASN A 132 -7.86 -13.84 -4.87
C ASN A 132 -7.18 -13.75 -6.24
N GLN A 133 -6.72 -14.87 -6.76
CA GLN A 133 -6.15 -14.92 -8.10
C GLN A 133 -7.26 -14.79 -9.16
N PRO A 134 -7.01 -14.07 -10.26
CA PRO A 134 -7.95 -14.06 -11.38
C PRO A 134 -8.27 -15.49 -11.86
N GLY A 135 -9.56 -15.82 -11.94
CA GLY A 135 -10.03 -17.16 -12.29
C GLY A 135 -10.11 -18.15 -11.13
N ASP A 136 -9.77 -17.75 -9.92
CA ASP A 136 -9.99 -18.56 -8.73
C ASP A 136 -11.44 -18.46 -8.25
N ASP A 137 -12.14 -19.58 -8.26
CA ASP A 137 -13.57 -19.67 -7.95
C ASP A 137 -13.88 -20.04 -6.49
N ARG A 138 -12.89 -20.03 -5.61
CA ARG A 138 -13.09 -20.42 -4.21
C ARG A 138 -13.91 -19.43 -3.41
N PHE A 139 -13.75 -18.13 -3.67
CA PHE A 139 -14.31 -17.08 -2.83
C PHE A 139 -15.26 -16.18 -3.60
N GLU A 140 -16.43 -15.99 -3.03
CA GLU A 140 -17.40 -14.99 -3.48
C GLU A 140 -17.20 -13.71 -2.68
N GLY A 141 -17.38 -12.57 -3.08
CA GLY A 141 -17.26 -11.25 -2.50
C GLY A 141 -17.20 -11.10 -0.96
N VAL A 142 -17.69 -10.00 -0.44
CA VAL A 142 -17.71 -9.72 1.00
C VAL A 142 -18.54 -10.73 1.77
N ARG A 143 -18.02 -11.19 2.90
CA ARG A 143 -18.69 -12.15 3.77
C ARG A 143 -18.64 -11.71 5.22
N HIS A 144 -19.81 -11.66 5.84
CA HIS A 144 -19.99 -11.36 7.25
C HIS A 144 -20.43 -12.62 8.01
N ASN A 145 -19.80 -12.91 9.13
CA ASN A 145 -20.16 -13.86 10.17
C ASN A 145 -20.50 -15.31 9.77
N ASP A 146 -21.34 -15.53 8.79
CA ASP A 146 -21.87 -16.87 8.52
C ASP A 146 -21.23 -17.60 7.36
N ALA A 147 -20.71 -16.87 6.43
CA ALA A 147 -20.26 -17.46 5.18
C ALA A 147 -18.90 -18.14 5.30
N MET A 148 -18.17 -17.82 6.35
CA MET A 148 -16.84 -18.33 6.63
C MET A 148 -16.84 -19.62 7.45
N LYS A 149 -18.01 -20.21 7.67
CA LYS A 149 -18.13 -21.52 8.33
C LYS A 149 -17.41 -22.64 7.59
N ASN A 150 -17.05 -22.41 6.34
CA ASN A 150 -16.47 -23.42 5.49
C ASN A 150 -15.05 -23.03 5.09
N ASN A 151 -14.06 -23.72 5.56
CA ASN A 151 -12.69 -23.83 5.09
C ASN A 151 -11.70 -22.71 5.43
N ILE A 152 -12.08 -21.44 5.55
CA ILE A 152 -11.10 -20.38 5.90
C ILE A 152 -10.69 -20.47 7.38
N ASN A 153 -11.60 -20.86 8.25
CA ASN A 153 -11.27 -21.08 9.64
C ASN A 153 -10.22 -22.18 9.86
N GLU A 154 -10.17 -23.15 8.97
CA GLU A 154 -9.15 -24.22 9.00
C GLU A 154 -7.79 -23.72 8.50
N LEU A 155 -7.79 -22.77 7.59
CA LEU A 155 -6.57 -22.18 7.03
C LEU A 155 -5.91 -21.19 7.97
N ASP A 156 -6.63 -20.63 8.93
CA ASP A 156 -6.13 -19.62 9.85
C ASP A 156 -5.86 -20.18 11.27
N HIS A 157 -5.07 -21.25 11.41
CA HIS A 157 -4.69 -21.84 12.70
C HIS A 157 -5.88 -22.11 13.65
N ASN A 158 -7.01 -22.51 13.10
CA ASN A 158 -8.27 -22.69 13.84
C ASN A 158 -8.85 -21.41 14.47
N SER A 159 -8.43 -20.25 14.04
CA SER A 159 -9.09 -19.00 14.39
C SER A 159 -10.33 -18.81 13.53
N LYS A 160 -11.40 -18.31 14.16
CA LYS A 160 -12.60 -17.91 13.43
C LYS A 160 -12.38 -16.55 12.80
N VAL A 161 -13.08 -16.25 11.70
CA VAL A 161 -13.04 -14.99 11.01
C VAL A 161 -14.41 -14.34 10.98
N GLY A 162 -14.53 -13.12 11.53
CA GLY A 162 -15.79 -12.39 11.59
C GLY A 162 -16.21 -11.82 10.24
N THR A 163 -15.29 -11.16 9.54
CA THR A 163 -15.56 -10.55 8.24
C THR A 163 -14.39 -10.80 7.28
N THR A 164 -14.70 -11.20 6.06
CA THR A 164 -13.73 -11.37 4.99
C THR A 164 -14.10 -10.52 3.79
N PHE A 165 -13.13 -9.79 3.25
CA PHE A 165 -13.24 -9.08 1.99
C PHE A 165 -12.38 -9.77 0.94
N VAL A 166 -12.96 -10.09 -0.19
CA VAL A 166 -12.27 -10.76 -1.30
C VAL A 166 -12.10 -9.77 -2.44
N PHE A 167 -10.86 -9.49 -2.76
CA PHE A 167 -10.51 -8.80 -4.00
C PHE A 167 -10.52 -9.83 -5.13
N PHE A 168 -11.10 -9.49 -6.25
CA PHE A 168 -11.40 -10.41 -7.35
C PHE A 168 -12.21 -11.64 -6.91
N PRO A 169 -13.48 -11.44 -6.57
CA PRO A 169 -14.34 -12.56 -6.20
C PRO A 169 -14.52 -13.54 -7.37
N LYS A 170 -15.04 -14.70 -7.03
CA LYS A 170 -15.40 -15.76 -7.96
C LYS A 170 -15.98 -15.22 -9.28
N GLY A 171 -15.51 -15.77 -10.38
CA GLY A 171 -15.94 -15.42 -11.73
C GLY A 171 -15.33 -14.15 -12.31
N THR A 172 -14.49 -13.43 -11.56
CA THR A 172 -13.79 -12.26 -12.09
C THR A 172 -12.60 -12.70 -12.92
N LYS A 173 -12.52 -12.25 -14.17
CA LYS A 173 -11.34 -12.42 -15.00
C LYS A 173 -10.48 -11.17 -14.95
N ARG A 174 -9.17 -11.33 -15.16
CA ARG A 174 -8.23 -10.20 -15.20
C ARG A 174 -8.62 -9.17 -16.27
N GLU A 175 -9.08 -9.64 -17.42
CA GLU A 175 -9.50 -8.78 -18.53
C GLU A 175 -10.73 -7.94 -18.19
N ASP A 176 -11.61 -8.46 -17.33
CA ASP A 176 -12.88 -7.83 -16.98
C ASP A 176 -12.76 -6.87 -15.78
N ALA A 177 -11.62 -6.86 -15.11
CA ALA A 177 -11.41 -6.11 -13.88
C ALA A 177 -10.28 -5.06 -13.95
N PRO A 178 -10.20 -4.24 -15.02
CA PRO A 178 -9.24 -3.15 -15.05
C PRO A 178 -9.59 -2.07 -14.02
N MET A 179 -10.86 -1.88 -13.76
CA MET A 179 -11.40 -0.93 -12.79
C MET A 179 -11.66 -1.61 -11.46
N ASP A 180 -11.59 -0.84 -10.42
CA ASP A 180 -11.90 -1.29 -9.08
C ASP A 180 -13.41 -1.49 -8.91
N LYS A 181 -13.87 -2.69 -9.18
CA LYS A 181 -15.25 -3.11 -8.97
C LYS A 181 -15.47 -3.70 -7.58
N VAL A 182 -14.70 -3.32 -6.59
CA VAL A 182 -15.07 -3.60 -5.21
C VAL A 182 -16.41 -2.92 -4.98
N ALA A 183 -17.43 -3.68 -5.37
CA ALA A 183 -18.78 -3.19 -5.50
C ALA A 183 -19.23 -2.60 -4.18
N ASN A 184 -19.92 -1.46 -4.29
CA ASN A 184 -20.67 -0.81 -3.27
C ASN A 184 -19.88 -0.01 -2.22
N ASN A 185 -20.60 0.64 -1.33
CA ASN A 185 -20.10 1.48 -0.25
C ASN A 185 -19.12 0.77 0.69
N ASP A 186 -19.16 -0.55 0.76
CA ASP A 186 -18.29 -1.32 1.66
C ASP A 186 -16.85 -1.33 1.17
N GLY A 187 -16.60 -1.45 -0.11
CA GLY A 187 -15.25 -1.37 -0.67
C GLY A 187 -14.58 0.00 -0.53
N ARG A 188 -15.37 1.06 -0.34
CA ARG A 188 -14.85 2.40 -0.05
C ARG A 188 -14.49 2.59 1.41
N LYS A 189 -15.08 1.81 2.30
CA LYS A 189 -14.82 1.85 3.75
C LYS A 189 -13.80 0.82 4.18
N TYR A 190 -13.83 -0.37 3.58
CA TYR A 190 -13.03 -1.51 4.00
C TYR A 190 -12.08 -1.91 2.88
N PHE A 191 -10.85 -1.54 3.02
CA PHE A 191 -9.75 -1.84 2.10
C PHE A 191 -8.52 -2.24 2.88
N SER A 192 -7.63 -3.02 2.28
CA SER A 192 -6.38 -3.40 2.89
C SER A 192 -5.53 -2.17 3.17
N MET A 193 -5.19 -1.98 4.43
CA MET A 193 -4.37 -0.86 4.88
C MET A 193 -2.91 -1.11 4.54
N ASN A 194 -2.17 -0.03 4.36
CA ASN A 194 -0.73 -0.10 4.15
C ASN A 194 0.00 -0.11 5.50
N THR A 195 1.02 -0.95 5.62
CA THR A 195 1.81 -1.10 6.84
C THR A 195 2.99 -0.14 6.93
N LYS A 196 3.37 0.53 5.85
CA LYS A 196 4.55 1.41 5.81
C LYS A 196 4.53 2.57 6.81
N TYR A 197 3.34 2.99 7.21
CA TYR A 197 3.15 4.15 8.08
C TYR A 197 2.58 3.79 9.45
N VAL A 198 2.45 2.51 9.75
CA VAL A 198 1.97 2.06 11.06
C VAL A 198 2.90 2.57 12.14
N ASP A 199 2.33 3.17 13.16
CA ASP A 199 3.06 3.73 14.29
C ASP A 199 2.43 3.24 15.59
N GLY A 200 3.15 2.38 16.30
CA GLY A 200 2.76 1.85 17.60
C GLY A 200 3.16 2.74 18.79
N SER A 201 3.81 3.87 18.54
CA SER A 201 4.27 4.78 19.61
C SER A 201 3.21 5.76 20.10
N ARG A 202 2.00 5.75 19.49
CA ARG A 202 0.90 6.61 19.90
C ARG A 202 0.49 6.35 21.35
N GLU A 203 0.27 7.40 22.12
CA GLU A 203 -0.06 7.30 23.54
C GLU A 203 -1.51 6.90 23.81
N SER A 204 -2.41 7.16 22.86
CA SER A 204 -3.83 6.84 23.02
C SER A 204 -4.53 6.56 21.69
N ILE A 205 -5.68 5.89 21.77
CA ILE A 205 -6.55 5.63 20.60
C ILE A 205 -7.13 6.91 19.99
N ALA A 206 -7.22 7.97 20.78
CA ALA A 206 -7.77 9.26 20.35
C ALA A 206 -6.72 10.16 19.72
N ASP A 207 -5.46 9.85 19.91
CA ASP A 207 -4.35 10.63 19.36
C ASP A 207 -4.37 10.63 17.83
N SER A 208 -4.26 11.82 17.27
CA SER A 208 -4.27 12.03 15.82
C SER A 208 -2.86 12.27 15.24
N HIS A 209 -1.83 12.09 16.04
CA HIS A 209 -0.44 12.30 15.64
C HIS A 209 0.32 10.98 15.68
N CYS A 210 1.12 10.78 14.66
CA CYS A 210 2.15 9.75 14.60
C CYS A 210 3.51 10.43 14.69
N PHE A 211 4.41 9.78 15.39
CA PHE A 211 5.77 10.30 15.62
C PHE A 211 6.81 9.62 14.75
N ARG A 212 6.33 8.75 13.88
CA ARG A 212 7.17 8.09 12.91
C ARG A 212 7.74 9.10 11.92
N ASP A 213 9.04 9.03 11.69
CA ASP A 213 9.71 9.85 10.70
C ASP A 213 9.14 9.67 9.31
N GLY A 214 8.89 10.77 8.64
CA GLY A 214 8.42 10.77 7.26
C GLY A 214 9.58 10.65 6.29
N ILE A 215 9.75 9.53 5.63
CA ILE A 215 10.75 9.38 4.57
C ILE A 215 10.34 10.25 3.38
N ILE A 216 11.21 11.19 3.02
CA ILE A 216 11.00 12.11 1.90
C ILE A 216 11.71 11.61 0.64
N ALA A 217 12.92 11.06 0.80
CA ALA A 217 13.69 10.49 -0.30
C ALA A 217 14.49 9.28 0.18
N ARG A 218 14.60 8.27 -0.68
CA ARG A 218 15.43 7.08 -0.45
C ARG A 218 16.20 6.67 -1.70
N SER A 219 17.31 6.00 -1.49
CA SER A 219 18.27 5.63 -2.53
C SER A 219 17.69 4.78 -3.67
N VAL A 220 16.61 4.06 -3.43
CA VAL A 220 15.92 3.30 -4.49
C VAL A 220 15.42 4.19 -5.61
N GLU A 221 15.14 5.46 -5.35
CA GLU A 221 14.71 6.39 -6.39
C GLU A 221 15.82 6.62 -7.42
N ASP A 222 17.09 6.57 -7.02
CA ASP A 222 18.22 6.71 -7.92
C ASP A 222 18.28 5.57 -8.96
N TYR A 223 17.89 4.36 -8.56
CA TYR A 223 17.74 3.25 -9.51
C TYR A 223 16.65 3.53 -10.54
N PHE A 224 15.52 4.09 -10.13
CA PHE A 224 14.46 4.47 -11.07
C PHE A 224 14.87 5.62 -11.98
N PHE A 225 15.57 6.64 -11.47
CA PHE A 225 16.10 7.73 -12.29
C PHE A 225 17.13 7.24 -13.29
N LYS A 226 18.05 6.36 -12.86
CA LYS A 226 19.05 5.75 -13.73
C LYS A 226 18.36 4.91 -14.82
N ALA A 227 17.44 4.04 -14.47
CA ALA A 227 16.72 3.21 -15.43
C ALA A 227 15.91 4.06 -16.43
N GLU A 228 15.28 5.14 -15.97
CA GLU A 228 14.57 6.07 -16.86
C GLU A 228 15.52 6.79 -17.81
N ALA A 229 16.67 7.23 -17.35
CA ALA A 229 17.68 7.85 -18.21
C ALA A 229 18.19 6.86 -19.29
N GLN A 230 18.42 5.61 -18.92
CA GLN A 230 18.84 4.54 -19.83
C GLN A 230 17.78 4.26 -20.92
N LEU A 231 16.51 4.03 -20.51
CA LEU A 231 15.44 3.78 -21.49
C LEU A 231 15.20 4.97 -22.44
N ARG A 232 15.37 6.22 -21.94
CA ARG A 232 15.23 7.42 -22.78
C ARG A 232 16.33 7.55 -23.82
N LYS A 233 17.51 6.95 -23.58
CA LYS A 233 18.62 6.83 -24.52
C LYS A 233 18.50 5.60 -25.45
N GLY A 234 17.47 4.75 -25.28
CA GLY A 234 17.31 3.51 -26.00
C GLY A 234 18.12 2.32 -25.44
N ASP A 235 18.77 2.51 -24.28
CA ASP A 235 19.46 1.43 -23.58
C ASP A 235 18.47 0.63 -22.72
N TYR A 236 17.63 -0.15 -23.37
CA TYR A 236 16.60 -0.96 -22.69
C TYR A 236 17.21 -2.12 -21.89
N ALA A 237 18.31 -2.68 -22.37
CA ALA A 237 19.01 -3.75 -21.65
C ALA A 237 19.64 -3.21 -20.35
N GLY A 238 20.29 -2.06 -20.38
CA GLY A 238 20.81 -1.39 -19.20
C GLY A 238 19.72 -1.01 -18.20
N ALA A 239 18.58 -0.48 -18.70
CA ALA A 239 17.42 -0.18 -17.86
C ALA A 239 16.87 -1.43 -17.17
N THR A 240 16.79 -2.55 -17.89
CA THR A 240 16.38 -3.86 -17.34
C THR A 240 17.31 -4.32 -16.22
N ALA A 241 18.63 -4.28 -16.47
CA ALA A 241 19.63 -4.66 -15.48
C ALA A 241 19.55 -3.79 -14.21
N THR A 242 19.31 -2.49 -14.39
CA THR A 242 19.14 -1.56 -13.25
C THR A 242 17.89 -1.88 -12.45
N LEU A 243 16.76 -2.17 -13.10
CA LEU A 243 15.51 -2.54 -12.42
C LEU A 243 15.57 -3.92 -11.78
N ASN A 244 16.33 -4.85 -12.35
CA ASN A 244 16.53 -6.18 -11.76
C ASN A 244 17.16 -6.10 -10.37
N VAL A 245 18.01 -5.13 -10.08
CA VAL A 245 18.53 -4.92 -8.72
C VAL A 245 17.40 -4.75 -7.70
N VAL A 246 16.39 -3.95 -8.03
CA VAL A 246 15.21 -3.74 -7.17
C VAL A 246 14.36 -5.00 -7.12
N ARG A 247 14.13 -5.64 -8.24
CA ARG A 247 13.27 -6.83 -8.38
C ARG A 247 13.85 -8.06 -7.68
N ASP A 248 15.14 -8.34 -7.86
CA ASP A 248 15.82 -9.46 -7.22
C ASP A 248 15.81 -9.35 -5.70
N ARG A 249 15.87 -8.13 -5.18
CA ARG A 249 15.72 -7.85 -3.77
C ARG A 249 14.29 -8.09 -3.29
N ALA A 250 13.29 -7.71 -4.08
CA ALA A 250 11.87 -7.81 -3.75
C ALA A 250 11.31 -9.25 -3.83
N ALA A 251 12.01 -10.15 -4.53
CA ALA A 251 11.60 -11.53 -4.63
C ALA A 251 11.65 -12.23 -3.26
N TRP A 252 10.71 -13.12 -3.04
CA TRP A 252 10.71 -13.98 -1.86
C TRP A 252 12.03 -14.74 -1.72
N LYS A 253 12.53 -14.86 -0.51
CA LYS A 253 13.76 -15.58 -0.20
C LYS A 253 13.46 -16.95 0.41
N ALA A 254 14.28 -17.93 0.10
CA ALA A 254 14.16 -19.25 0.68
C ALA A 254 14.27 -19.18 2.23
N GLY A 255 13.31 -19.79 2.92
CA GLY A 255 13.23 -19.76 4.37
C GLY A 255 12.48 -18.56 4.95
N GLU A 256 12.05 -17.61 4.14
CA GLU A 256 11.14 -16.54 4.58
C GLU A 256 9.75 -17.11 4.82
N ASP A 257 9.21 -16.90 6.03
CA ASP A 257 7.82 -17.25 6.33
C ASP A 257 6.89 -16.17 5.77
N ARG A 258 6.04 -16.54 4.82
CA ARG A 258 5.11 -15.63 4.14
C ARG A 258 3.82 -15.41 4.91
N GLU A 259 3.51 -16.27 5.86
CA GLU A 259 2.37 -16.08 6.73
C GLU A 259 2.72 -15.15 7.89
N GLU A 260 3.81 -15.46 8.58
CA GLU A 260 4.24 -14.70 9.72
C GLU A 260 5.06 -13.49 9.27
N HIS A 261 4.36 -12.39 9.03
CA HIS A 261 5.03 -11.13 8.79
C HIS A 261 4.55 -10.11 9.82
N ARG A 262 5.36 -9.11 10.04
CA ARG A 262 5.04 -8.02 10.95
C ARG A 262 4.50 -6.85 10.16
N ASP A 263 3.34 -6.37 10.56
CA ASP A 263 2.66 -5.27 9.88
C ASP A 263 3.13 -3.88 10.37
N GLY A 264 4.27 -3.81 11.06
CA GLY A 264 4.85 -2.57 11.60
C GLY A 264 4.13 -2.03 12.84
N GLY A 265 2.99 -2.61 13.21
CA GLY A 265 2.34 -2.33 14.47
C GLY A 265 2.96 -3.13 15.61
N GLN A 266 2.74 -2.69 16.82
CA GLN A 266 3.06 -3.43 18.01
C GLN A 266 1.79 -3.82 18.73
N SER A 267 1.79 -5.00 19.38
CA SER A 267 0.72 -5.35 20.32
C SER A 267 0.62 -4.26 21.37
N TRP A 268 -0.58 -3.77 21.56
CA TRP A 268 -0.86 -2.75 22.55
C TRP A 268 -1.48 -3.41 23.78
N ASP A 269 -0.87 -3.23 24.92
CA ASP A 269 -1.29 -3.83 26.19
C ASP A 269 -2.17 -2.88 27.03
N GLY A 270 -2.42 -1.67 26.55
CA GLY A 270 -3.33 -0.72 27.16
C GLY A 270 -4.78 -1.20 27.12
N THR A 271 -5.59 -0.62 28.02
CA THR A 271 -7.03 -0.86 28.04
C THR A 271 -7.78 0.41 27.75
N THR A 272 -8.80 0.32 26.90
CA THR A 272 -9.71 1.43 26.65
C THR A 272 -11.08 0.86 26.29
N GLY A 273 -12.09 1.28 27.05
CA GLY A 273 -13.46 0.88 26.77
C GLY A 273 -13.67 -0.63 26.84
N ALA A 274 -13.78 -1.28 25.69
CA ALA A 274 -14.11 -2.69 25.59
C ALA A 274 -12.89 -3.64 25.52
N GLN A 275 -11.67 -3.11 25.58
CA GLN A 275 -10.46 -3.90 25.53
C GLN A 275 -10.01 -4.36 26.92
N ALA A 276 -9.17 -5.38 26.94
CA ALA A 276 -8.44 -5.84 28.13
C ALA A 276 -6.93 -5.76 27.85
N PRO A 277 -6.07 -5.76 28.89
CA PRO A 277 -4.63 -5.81 28.69
C PRO A 277 -4.20 -6.97 27.79
N GLY A 278 -3.30 -6.72 26.85
CA GLY A 278 -2.81 -7.71 25.90
C GLY A 278 -3.76 -8.05 24.75
N VAL A 279 -4.96 -7.42 24.68
CA VAL A 279 -5.90 -7.62 23.58
C VAL A 279 -5.82 -6.44 22.63
N SER A 280 -5.41 -6.68 21.39
CA SER A 280 -5.29 -5.65 20.36
C SER A 280 -5.72 -6.18 18.99
N SER A 281 -5.93 -5.27 18.05
CA SER A 281 -6.15 -5.61 16.65
C SER A 281 -4.89 -6.05 15.92
N TYR A 282 -3.75 -5.98 16.59
CA TYR A 282 -2.47 -6.38 16.00
C TYR A 282 -2.51 -7.85 15.57
N CYS A 283 -2.08 -8.09 14.35
CA CYS A 283 -1.89 -9.41 13.80
C CYS A 283 -0.63 -9.40 12.93
N ASN A 284 0.31 -10.30 13.22
CA ASN A 284 1.55 -10.46 12.48
C ASN A 284 1.45 -11.49 11.35
N ARG A 285 0.25 -11.98 11.06
CA ARG A 285 -0.01 -12.96 10.00
C ARG A 285 -0.57 -12.28 8.75
N SER A 286 -0.33 -12.89 7.59
CA SER A 286 -0.89 -12.48 6.30
C SER A 286 -1.90 -13.50 5.79
N SER A 287 -2.73 -13.09 4.84
CA SER A 287 -3.62 -13.99 4.10
C SER A 287 -2.93 -14.64 2.89
N TYR A 288 -1.60 -14.72 2.89
CA TYR A 288 -0.85 -15.24 1.75
C TYR A 288 -1.29 -16.65 1.34
N TYR A 289 -1.46 -17.54 2.31
CA TYR A 289 -1.84 -18.93 2.02
C TYR A 289 -3.27 -19.04 1.49
N GLU A 290 -4.18 -18.30 2.07
CA GLU A 290 -5.57 -18.24 1.58
C GLU A 290 -5.65 -17.64 0.18
N SER A 291 -4.93 -16.56 -0.06
CA SER A 291 -4.88 -15.88 -1.37
C SER A 291 -4.28 -16.76 -2.46
N ASN A 292 -3.36 -17.65 -2.12
CA ASN A 292 -2.63 -18.50 -3.07
C ASN A 292 -3.06 -19.97 -3.03
N ASN A 293 -4.09 -20.33 -2.26
CA ASN A 293 -4.56 -21.71 -2.12
C ASN A 293 -3.47 -22.69 -1.66
N LEU A 294 -2.68 -22.27 -0.69
CA LEU A 294 -1.63 -23.06 -0.11
C LEU A 294 -2.06 -23.63 1.25
N ALA A 295 -1.56 -24.79 1.61
CA ALA A 295 -1.77 -25.32 2.94
C ALA A 295 -1.05 -24.46 3.98
N LEU A 296 -1.73 -24.17 5.09
CA LEU A 296 -1.14 -23.45 6.21
C LEU A 296 0.11 -24.17 6.70
N GLY A 297 1.18 -23.41 6.93
CA GLY A 297 2.47 -23.95 7.36
C GLY A 297 3.29 -24.61 6.24
N SER A 298 2.77 -24.65 5.00
CA SER A 298 3.58 -25.09 3.89
C SER A 298 4.56 -23.98 3.50
N LEU A 299 5.84 -24.30 3.62
CA LEU A 299 6.90 -23.42 3.16
C LEU A 299 7.09 -23.63 1.66
N ASN A 300 7.14 -22.55 0.92
CA ASN A 300 7.57 -22.62 -0.46
C ASN A 300 9.09 -22.89 -0.45
N ALA A 301 9.45 -24.12 -0.72
CA ALA A 301 10.85 -24.57 -0.66
C ALA A 301 11.71 -23.99 -1.80
N GLN A 302 11.09 -23.43 -2.82
CA GLN A 302 11.80 -22.86 -3.95
C GLN A 302 11.92 -21.36 -3.81
N ALA A 303 13.12 -20.84 -3.99
CA ALA A 303 13.33 -19.40 -4.12
C ALA A 303 12.56 -18.92 -5.35
N SER A 304 11.77 -17.88 -5.18
CA SER A 304 11.13 -17.22 -6.30
C SER A 304 12.10 -16.28 -7.00
N SER A 305 11.81 -15.98 -8.25
CA SER A 305 12.56 -14.98 -9.00
C SER A 305 11.59 -14.00 -9.64
N LEU A 306 11.87 -12.71 -9.44
CA LEU A 306 11.23 -11.64 -10.19
C LEU A 306 12.14 -11.10 -11.30
N HIS A 307 13.29 -11.74 -11.51
CA HIS A 307 14.30 -11.33 -12.48
C HIS A 307 13.76 -11.37 -13.91
N LEU A 308 14.01 -10.30 -14.66
CA LEU A 308 13.67 -10.22 -16.07
C LEU A 308 14.83 -10.72 -16.92
N ASN A 309 14.57 -11.68 -17.78
CA ASN A 309 15.57 -12.29 -18.64
C ASN A 309 15.74 -11.58 -20.00
N GLY A 310 14.93 -10.55 -20.27
CA GLY A 310 14.97 -9.81 -21.53
C GLY A 310 14.60 -8.34 -21.37
N PRO A 311 14.89 -7.51 -22.39
CA PRO A 311 14.67 -6.07 -22.33
C PRO A 311 13.22 -5.68 -22.10
N ILE A 312 12.99 -4.65 -21.29
CA ILE A 312 11.67 -4.18 -20.85
C ILE A 312 10.83 -3.49 -21.94
N ASN A 313 11.38 -3.22 -23.11
CA ASN A 313 10.63 -2.69 -24.25
C ASN A 313 9.86 -3.76 -25.03
N VAL A 314 10.13 -5.04 -24.79
CA VAL A 314 9.48 -6.16 -25.46
C VAL A 314 8.39 -6.72 -24.55
N VAL A 315 7.13 -6.56 -24.93
CA VAL A 315 5.97 -6.96 -24.12
C VAL A 315 6.03 -8.42 -23.67
N ALA A 316 6.48 -9.33 -24.54
CA ALA A 316 6.58 -10.76 -24.22
C ALA A 316 7.61 -11.08 -23.12
N ASN A 317 8.55 -10.17 -22.82
CA ASN A 317 9.52 -10.31 -21.74
C ASN A 317 8.97 -9.85 -20.39
N LEU A 318 7.85 -9.12 -20.40
CA LEU A 318 7.27 -8.56 -19.18
C LEU A 318 6.48 -9.61 -18.40
N PRO A 319 6.36 -9.47 -17.07
CA PRO A 319 5.45 -10.28 -16.26
C PRO A 319 4.00 -10.17 -16.75
N ALA A 320 3.20 -11.17 -16.46
CA ALA A 320 1.79 -11.24 -16.90
C ALA A 320 0.97 -10.01 -16.42
N GLU A 321 1.26 -9.50 -15.23
CA GLU A 321 0.66 -8.30 -14.67
C GLU A 321 0.95 -7.07 -15.53
N ASP A 322 2.19 -6.93 -15.97
CA ASP A 322 2.62 -5.80 -16.79
C ASP A 322 2.13 -5.93 -18.22
N GLN A 323 2.09 -7.13 -18.78
CA GLN A 323 1.48 -7.39 -20.10
C GLN A 323 0.00 -6.98 -20.10
N TRP A 324 -0.73 -7.33 -19.05
CA TRP A 324 -2.12 -6.92 -18.87
C TRP A 324 -2.26 -5.39 -18.77
N ILE A 325 -1.39 -4.71 -17.99
CA ILE A 325 -1.41 -3.24 -17.87
C ILE A 325 -1.12 -2.57 -19.22
N VAL A 326 -0.09 -3.03 -19.94
CA VAL A 326 0.27 -2.51 -21.27
C VAL A 326 -0.89 -2.66 -22.24
N LYS A 327 -1.52 -3.83 -22.28
CA LYS A 327 -2.70 -4.11 -23.11
C LYS A 327 -3.89 -3.22 -22.74
N THR A 328 -4.20 -3.09 -21.45
CA THR A 328 -5.33 -2.27 -20.96
C THR A 328 -5.15 -0.80 -21.31
N LEU A 329 -3.92 -0.30 -21.23
CA LEU A 329 -3.60 1.09 -21.57
C LEU A 329 -3.45 1.33 -23.08
N GLY A 330 -3.43 0.28 -23.91
CA GLY A 330 -3.17 0.39 -25.35
C GLY A 330 -1.77 0.92 -25.70
N VAL A 331 -0.79 0.70 -24.79
CA VAL A 331 0.57 1.20 -24.99
C VAL A 331 1.30 0.37 -26.04
N SER A 332 1.97 1.06 -26.96
CA SER A 332 2.77 0.45 -28.02
C SER A 332 4.03 1.26 -28.32
N GLY A 333 5.03 0.61 -28.91
CA GLY A 333 6.33 1.21 -29.19
C GLY A 333 7.31 1.03 -28.02
N ASP A 334 8.56 0.79 -28.38
CA ASP A 334 9.62 0.36 -27.47
C ASP A 334 9.77 1.26 -26.24
N LYS A 335 9.85 2.57 -26.48
CA LYS A 335 10.05 3.55 -25.40
C LYS A 335 8.86 3.61 -24.46
N ASP A 336 7.65 3.57 -24.98
CA ASP A 336 6.44 3.72 -24.19
C ASP A 336 6.13 2.45 -23.41
N VAL A 337 6.40 1.28 -23.97
CA VAL A 337 6.32 -0.01 -23.27
C VAL A 337 7.33 -0.05 -22.12
N ALA A 338 8.58 0.32 -22.38
CA ALA A 338 9.63 0.37 -21.35
C ALA A 338 9.28 1.39 -20.23
N LEU A 339 8.77 2.56 -20.58
CA LEU A 339 8.34 3.57 -19.60
C LEU A 339 7.12 3.06 -18.80
N CYS A 340 6.18 2.40 -19.44
CA CYS A 340 5.02 1.81 -18.77
C CYS A 340 5.47 0.80 -17.70
N PHE A 341 6.39 -0.08 -18.03
CA PHE A 341 6.95 -1.05 -17.09
C PHE A 341 7.69 -0.37 -15.93
N LEU A 342 8.57 0.59 -16.22
CA LEU A 342 9.30 1.35 -15.20
C LEU A 342 8.33 2.01 -14.21
N LEU A 343 7.28 2.65 -14.69
CA LEU A 343 6.27 3.28 -13.85
C LEU A 343 5.47 2.27 -13.02
N ASN A 344 5.26 1.06 -13.51
CA ASN A 344 4.64 -0.01 -12.73
C ASN A 344 5.58 -0.50 -11.63
N GLU A 345 6.86 -0.75 -11.95
CA GLU A 345 7.84 -1.18 -10.97
C GLU A 345 8.04 -0.13 -9.87
N LYS A 346 8.13 1.14 -10.24
CA LYS A 346 8.18 2.24 -9.26
C LYS A 346 6.91 2.30 -8.41
N SER A 347 5.75 2.00 -8.98
CA SER A 347 4.49 1.93 -8.24
C SER A 347 4.47 0.81 -7.20
N ARG A 348 5.02 -0.37 -7.54
CA ARG A 348 5.17 -1.49 -6.61
C ARG A 348 6.09 -1.13 -5.44
N GLU A 349 7.24 -0.56 -5.77
CA GLU A 349 8.27 -0.22 -4.79
C GLU A 349 7.86 0.94 -3.88
N MET A 350 7.38 2.02 -4.48
CA MET A 350 7.07 3.28 -3.83
C MET A 350 5.56 3.42 -3.51
N SER A 351 4.87 2.30 -3.32
CA SER A 351 3.43 2.31 -3.00
C SER A 351 3.15 3.21 -1.79
N LEU A 352 2.23 4.16 -1.95
CA LEU A 352 1.79 5.15 -0.95
C LEU A 352 2.86 6.15 -0.46
N GLU A 353 4.05 6.18 -1.05
CA GLU A 353 5.09 7.16 -0.70
C GLU A 353 4.89 8.54 -1.36
N LEU A 354 3.69 8.81 -1.86
CA LEU A 354 3.21 10.08 -2.40
C LEU A 354 3.93 10.61 -3.66
N VAL A 355 4.84 9.84 -4.24
CA VAL A 355 5.58 10.22 -5.46
C VAL A 355 4.79 9.97 -6.75
N ARG A 356 3.77 9.12 -6.69
CA ARG A 356 3.06 8.61 -7.86
C ARG A 356 2.44 9.68 -8.74
N TRP A 357 1.79 10.68 -8.14
CA TRP A 357 1.17 11.77 -8.90
C TRP A 357 2.19 12.52 -9.76
N VAL A 358 3.32 12.87 -9.18
CA VAL A 358 4.39 13.61 -9.88
C VAL A 358 4.91 12.79 -11.06
N ASP A 359 5.17 11.51 -10.86
CA ASP A 359 5.64 10.62 -11.92
C ASP A 359 4.67 10.51 -13.07
N LEU A 360 3.39 10.32 -12.79
CA LEU A 360 2.36 10.18 -13.82
C LEU A 360 2.08 11.51 -14.54
N ALA A 361 2.12 12.63 -13.83
CA ALA A 361 1.93 13.95 -14.41
C ALA A 361 3.08 14.33 -15.35
N ARG A 362 4.35 14.21 -14.89
CA ARG A 362 5.52 14.55 -15.70
C ARG A 362 5.70 13.67 -16.94
N THR A 363 5.23 12.41 -16.86
CA THR A 363 5.26 11.48 -17.99
C THR A 363 4.00 11.54 -18.85
N LYS A 364 3.04 12.40 -18.52
CA LYS A 364 1.75 12.57 -19.19
C LYS A 364 0.90 11.30 -19.25
N THR A 365 1.09 10.40 -18.30
CA THR A 365 0.36 9.12 -18.22
C THR A 365 -0.74 9.13 -17.16
N LEU A 366 -0.90 10.24 -16.41
CA LEU A 366 -1.87 10.34 -15.32
C LEU A 366 -3.30 10.06 -15.79
N VAL A 367 -3.73 10.78 -16.84
CA VAL A 367 -5.13 10.73 -17.29
C VAL A 367 -5.50 9.35 -17.80
N SER A 368 -4.66 8.74 -18.65
CA SER A 368 -4.91 7.39 -19.19
C SER A 368 -4.96 6.34 -18.09
N ARG A 369 -4.02 6.37 -17.15
CA ARG A 369 -3.97 5.40 -16.05
C ARG A 369 -5.13 5.55 -15.08
N VAL A 370 -5.51 6.78 -14.73
CA VAL A 370 -6.67 7.02 -13.85
C VAL A 370 -7.95 6.52 -14.52
N LYS A 371 -8.15 6.83 -15.81
CA LYS A 371 -9.30 6.34 -16.56
C LYS A 371 -9.37 4.82 -16.64
N ALA A 372 -8.22 4.16 -16.73
CA ALA A 372 -8.16 2.70 -16.84
C ALA A 372 -8.31 1.96 -15.49
N PHE A 373 -7.85 2.55 -14.39
CA PHE A 373 -7.64 1.82 -13.14
C PHE A 373 -8.25 2.45 -11.89
N ASN A 374 -8.94 3.56 -11.99
CA ASN A 374 -9.59 4.20 -10.84
C ASN A 374 -11.01 4.64 -11.19
N GLU A 375 -11.98 3.77 -10.89
CA GLU A 375 -13.38 3.98 -11.20
C GLU A 375 -13.95 5.27 -10.58
N ASP A 376 -13.55 5.61 -9.35
CA ASP A 376 -14.02 6.80 -8.65
C ASP A 376 -13.52 8.10 -9.27
N ALA A 377 -12.28 8.10 -9.75
CA ALA A 377 -11.66 9.30 -10.31
C ALA A 377 -11.82 9.42 -11.84
N ALA A 378 -12.05 8.30 -12.53
CA ALA A 378 -12.13 8.25 -13.99
C ALA A 378 -13.12 9.25 -14.62
N PRO A 379 -14.33 9.47 -14.06
CA PRO A 379 -15.28 10.42 -14.61
C PRO A 379 -14.82 11.89 -14.54
N ASN A 380 -13.93 12.20 -13.60
CA ASN A 380 -13.56 13.57 -13.25
C ASN A 380 -12.14 13.97 -13.72
N ILE A 381 -11.30 12.99 -14.08
CA ILE A 381 -9.93 13.27 -14.49
C ILE A 381 -9.89 13.92 -15.88
N GLN A 382 -9.11 14.97 -16.02
CA GLN A 382 -8.95 15.77 -17.25
C GLN A 382 -7.47 16.13 -17.45
N GLU A 383 -7.10 16.56 -18.67
CA GLU A 383 -5.72 16.94 -18.99
C GLU A 383 -5.18 18.07 -18.12
N ARG A 384 -6.02 19.00 -17.68
CA ARG A 384 -5.61 20.06 -16.74
C ARG A 384 -5.00 19.50 -15.44
N HIS A 385 -5.37 18.29 -15.03
CA HIS A 385 -4.87 17.68 -13.81
C HIS A 385 -3.42 17.17 -13.94
N LEU A 386 -2.80 17.27 -15.11
CA LEU A 386 -1.34 17.12 -15.24
C LEU A 386 -0.59 18.27 -14.54
N LEU A 387 -1.25 19.38 -14.34
CA LEU A 387 -0.77 20.52 -13.57
C LEU A 387 -1.65 20.72 -12.33
N ARG A 388 -1.20 21.51 -11.40
CA ARG A 388 -2.01 21.96 -10.26
C ARG A 388 -2.38 23.41 -10.43
N PRO A 389 -3.53 23.87 -9.90
CA PRO A 389 -3.83 25.28 -9.91
C PRO A 389 -2.77 26.07 -9.14
N ILE A 390 -2.39 27.23 -9.65
CA ILE A 390 -1.58 28.17 -8.89
C ILE A 390 -2.47 28.73 -7.78
N PRO A 391 -2.06 28.66 -6.51
CA PRO A 391 -2.90 29.11 -5.40
C PRO A 391 -3.30 30.59 -5.56
N GLN A 392 -4.59 30.87 -5.39
CA GLN A 392 -5.12 32.24 -5.51
C GLN A 392 -4.43 33.21 -4.55
N GLN A 393 -4.08 32.74 -3.35
CA GLN A 393 -3.34 33.53 -2.37
C GLN A 393 -1.98 33.97 -2.90
N PHE A 394 -1.26 33.10 -3.62
CA PHE A 394 -0.01 33.46 -4.27
C PHE A 394 -0.23 34.51 -5.35
N LEU A 395 -1.22 34.33 -6.22
CA LEU A 395 -1.55 35.31 -7.27
C LEU A 395 -1.96 36.67 -6.69
N ASN A 396 -2.55 36.69 -5.52
CA ASN A 396 -3.01 37.92 -4.88
C ASN A 396 -1.87 38.80 -4.33
N VAL A 397 -0.72 38.23 -4.02
CA VAL A 397 0.43 38.97 -3.49
C VAL A 397 1.43 39.39 -4.57
N LEU A 398 1.26 38.87 -5.80
CA LEU A 398 2.13 39.24 -6.91
C LEU A 398 1.87 40.67 -7.35
N GLN A 399 2.95 41.31 -7.76
CA GLN A 399 2.93 42.68 -8.29
C GLN A 399 3.57 42.74 -9.66
N LYS A 400 3.06 43.64 -10.48
CA LYS A 400 3.61 44.01 -11.77
C LYS A 400 3.78 45.53 -11.77
N ASP A 401 4.97 46.02 -12.05
CA ASP A 401 5.31 47.45 -12.08
C ASP A 401 4.86 48.17 -10.80
N GLY A 402 5.03 47.57 -9.64
CA GLY A 402 4.70 48.13 -8.32
C GLY A 402 3.19 48.13 -7.96
N ARG A 403 2.31 47.58 -8.80
CA ARG A 403 0.88 47.42 -8.51
C ARG A 403 0.46 45.97 -8.40
N ALA A 404 -0.62 45.68 -7.70
CA ALA A 404 -1.24 44.38 -7.69
C ALA A 404 -1.71 43.98 -9.10
N LEU A 405 -1.68 42.68 -9.39
CA LEU A 405 -2.18 42.14 -10.65
C LEU A 405 -3.70 42.36 -10.76
N THR A 406 -4.15 42.69 -11.96
CA THR A 406 -5.58 42.71 -12.30
C THR A 406 -6.15 41.28 -12.32
N ALA A 407 -7.47 41.14 -12.38
CA ALA A 407 -8.13 39.83 -12.50
C ALA A 407 -7.68 39.07 -13.75
N ASP A 408 -7.59 39.78 -14.91
CA ASP A 408 -7.17 39.19 -16.18
C ASP A 408 -5.70 38.77 -16.14
N GLU A 409 -4.82 39.53 -15.50
CA GLU A 409 -3.41 39.17 -15.34
C GLU A 409 -3.25 37.94 -14.44
N LYS A 410 -4.04 37.83 -13.36
CA LYS A 410 -4.06 36.65 -12.51
C LYS A 410 -4.55 35.41 -13.27
N GLN A 411 -5.62 35.56 -14.04
CA GLN A 411 -6.16 34.49 -14.88
C GLN A 411 -5.16 34.06 -15.95
N ALA A 412 -4.46 35.00 -16.59
CA ALA A 412 -3.43 34.69 -17.57
C ALA A 412 -2.21 33.95 -17.00
N MET A 413 -1.94 34.12 -15.70
CA MET A 413 -0.87 33.41 -15.01
C MET A 413 -1.29 32.00 -14.54
N GLN A 414 -2.59 31.74 -14.46
CA GLN A 414 -3.09 30.46 -13.99
C GLN A 414 -2.75 29.34 -14.99
N ASN A 415 -2.55 28.13 -14.48
CA ASN A 415 -2.38 26.96 -15.33
C ASN A 415 -3.64 26.71 -16.18
N PRO A 416 -3.49 26.24 -17.43
CA PRO A 416 -4.61 26.03 -18.33
C PRO A 416 -5.72 25.16 -17.74
N GLY A 417 -6.96 25.66 -17.82
CA GLY A 417 -8.14 24.93 -17.37
C GLY A 417 -8.55 25.16 -15.90
N TYR A 418 -7.86 26.08 -15.22
CA TYR A 418 -8.20 26.49 -13.86
C TYR A 418 -8.67 27.94 -13.80
#